data_7889788099e9a3bb920cb2f248a095ee
#
_entry.id   7889788099e9a3bb920cb2f248a095ee
#
_cell.length_a   1.000
_cell.length_b   1.000
_cell.length_c   1.000
_cell.angle_alpha   90.00
_cell.angle_beta   90.00
_cell.angle_gamma   90.00
#
_symmetry.space_group_name_H-M   'P 1'
#
loop_
_entity.id
_entity.type
_entity.pdbx_description
1 polymer ?
#
loop_
_entity_poly.entity_id
_entity_poly.type
_entity_poly.pdbx_seq_one_letter_code
_entity_poly.pdbx_strand_id
1 'polypeptide(L)'
;MKHKVATPYYPQTSGQVELANREIKNILMKVVNTNKKDWSVKLLDSLWTYRTAYKTIPGMSPYRLVYEKTCHLLVELEYKAWWAIKKLNIDLSKTRMKRFLDLNELEELRNDGYINSKIAKERLKRWHDQLVSRKDFQN
;
A
#
# COMPACT_ATOMS: atom_id res chain seq x y z
N MET A 1 -8.69 3.80 14.58
CA MET A 1 -8.89 4.46 13.27
C MET A 1 -10.13 5.34 13.34
N LYS A 2 -10.03 6.65 13.00
CA LYS A 2 -11.22 7.50 12.91
C LYS A 2 -11.83 7.33 11.51
N HIS A 3 -13.09 6.89 11.46
CA HIS A 3 -13.84 6.81 10.22
C HIS A 3 -14.22 8.22 9.77
N LYS A 4 -13.86 8.59 8.53
CA LYS A 4 -14.29 9.86 7.91
C LYS A 4 -15.11 9.53 6.67
N VAL A 5 -16.31 10.09 6.63
CA VAL A 5 -17.19 9.97 5.46
C VAL A 5 -16.92 11.15 4.52
N ALA A 6 -16.85 10.88 3.23
CA ALA A 6 -16.74 11.93 2.23
C ALA A 6 -18.07 12.69 2.12
N THR A 7 -18.00 14.01 1.96
CA THR A 7 -19.20 14.82 1.72
C THR A 7 -19.80 14.43 0.36
N PRO A 8 -21.11 14.19 0.27
CA PRO A 8 -21.78 13.93 -1.01
C PRO A 8 -21.45 15.03 -2.02
N TYR A 9 -21.19 14.63 -3.26
CA TYR A 9 -20.87 15.52 -4.39
C TYR A 9 -19.55 16.31 -4.29
N TYR A 10 -18.67 15.98 -3.33
CA TYR A 10 -17.35 16.60 -3.22
C TYR A 10 -16.24 15.57 -3.43
N PRO A 11 -15.84 15.29 -4.69
CA PRO A 11 -14.92 14.20 -5.03
C PRO A 11 -13.50 14.39 -4.50
N GLN A 12 -13.08 15.62 -4.20
CA GLN A 12 -11.71 15.90 -3.73
C GLN A 12 -11.35 15.19 -2.42
N THR A 13 -12.33 14.90 -1.57
CA THR A 13 -12.11 14.17 -0.31
C THR A 13 -11.93 12.67 -0.50
N SER A 14 -12.42 12.11 -1.61
CA SER A 14 -12.37 10.68 -1.94
C SER A 14 -11.39 10.33 -3.07
N GLY A 15 -10.67 11.30 -3.63
CA GLY A 15 -9.79 11.09 -4.78
C GLY A 15 -8.77 9.95 -4.61
N GLN A 16 -8.23 9.77 -3.40
CA GLN A 16 -7.33 8.65 -3.10
C GLN A 16 -8.04 7.29 -3.14
N VAL A 17 -9.28 7.24 -2.70
CA VAL A 17 -10.11 6.02 -2.73
C VAL A 17 -10.48 5.68 -4.18
N GLU A 18 -10.81 6.67 -4.98
CA GLU A 18 -11.11 6.49 -6.41
C GLU A 18 -9.92 5.96 -7.18
N LEU A 19 -8.71 6.49 -6.92
CA LEU A 19 -7.47 5.97 -7.51
C LEU A 19 -7.21 4.52 -7.10
N ALA A 20 -7.37 4.20 -5.81
CA ALA A 20 -7.22 2.85 -5.31
C ALA A 20 -8.23 1.89 -5.97
N ASN A 21 -9.49 2.28 -6.06
CA ASN A 21 -10.54 1.49 -6.70
C ASN A 21 -10.26 1.28 -8.21
N ARG A 22 -9.74 2.30 -8.91
CA ARG A 22 -9.33 2.20 -10.31
C ARG A 22 -8.20 1.19 -10.49
N GLU A 23 -7.17 1.23 -9.63
CA GLU A 23 -6.06 0.29 -9.68
C GLU A 23 -6.53 -1.15 -9.43
N ILE A 24 -7.36 -1.37 -8.40
CA ILE A 24 -7.92 -2.69 -8.08
C ILE A 24 -8.76 -3.21 -9.26
N LYS A 25 -9.59 -2.36 -9.85
CA LYS A 25 -10.37 -2.70 -11.05
C LYS A 25 -9.47 -3.12 -12.21
N ASN A 26 -8.39 -2.38 -12.45
CA ASN A 26 -7.43 -2.70 -13.52
C ASN A 26 -6.73 -4.05 -13.30
N ILE A 27 -6.35 -4.35 -12.05
CA ILE A 27 -5.77 -5.66 -11.69
C ILE A 27 -6.81 -6.75 -11.93
N LEU A 28 -8.03 -6.57 -11.43
CA LEU A 28 -9.11 -7.53 -11.57
C LEU A 28 -9.43 -7.82 -13.04
N MET A 29 -9.49 -6.81 -13.88
CA MET A 29 -9.75 -6.97 -15.32
C MET A 29 -8.66 -7.77 -16.05
N LYS A 30 -7.41 -7.76 -15.55
CA LYS A 30 -6.31 -8.54 -16.14
C LYS A 30 -6.35 -10.02 -15.72
N VAL A 31 -6.93 -10.31 -14.56
CA VAL A 31 -6.91 -11.66 -13.95
C VAL A 31 -8.17 -12.45 -14.26
N VAL A 32 -9.28 -11.75 -14.53
CA VAL A 32 -10.59 -12.34 -14.82
C VAL A 32 -10.66 -12.85 -16.26
N ASN A 33 -11.28 -14.01 -16.45
CA ASN A 33 -11.52 -14.61 -17.76
C ASN A 33 -12.37 -13.71 -18.67
N THR A 34 -12.30 -13.96 -19.97
CA THR A 34 -13.07 -13.22 -21.00
C THR A 34 -14.57 -13.16 -20.71
N ASN A 35 -15.14 -14.20 -20.11
CA ASN A 35 -16.56 -14.27 -19.74
C ASN A 35 -16.91 -13.50 -18.45
N LYS A 36 -15.92 -12.97 -17.72
CA LYS A 36 -16.08 -12.18 -16.50
C LYS A 36 -16.94 -12.80 -15.39
N LYS A 37 -17.20 -14.11 -15.43
CA LYS A 37 -18.06 -14.80 -14.46
C LYS A 37 -17.35 -15.14 -13.14
N ASP A 38 -16.02 -15.16 -13.13
CA ASP A 38 -15.17 -15.56 -12.01
C ASP A 38 -14.62 -14.37 -11.20
N TRP A 39 -15.11 -13.15 -11.45
CA TRP A 39 -14.60 -11.92 -10.82
C TRP A 39 -14.66 -11.96 -9.28
N SER A 40 -15.72 -12.55 -8.72
CA SER A 40 -15.92 -12.60 -7.26
C SER A 40 -14.86 -13.45 -6.57
N VAL A 41 -14.46 -14.56 -7.18
CA VAL A 41 -13.39 -15.44 -6.69
C VAL A 41 -12.04 -14.74 -6.81
N LYS A 42 -11.81 -14.05 -7.93
CA LYS A 42 -10.54 -13.36 -8.22
C LYS A 42 -10.38 -12.02 -7.49
N LEU A 43 -11.44 -11.53 -6.86
CA LEU A 43 -11.40 -10.25 -6.13
C LEU A 43 -10.40 -10.29 -4.97
N LEU A 44 -10.34 -11.38 -4.19
CA LEU A 44 -9.40 -11.52 -3.07
C LEU A 44 -7.95 -11.50 -3.55
N ASP A 45 -7.65 -12.18 -4.64
CA ASP A 45 -6.32 -12.21 -5.25
C ASP A 45 -5.91 -10.81 -5.76
N SER A 46 -6.86 -10.09 -6.35
CA SER A 46 -6.64 -8.71 -6.83
C SER A 46 -6.39 -7.74 -5.69
N LEU A 47 -7.14 -7.85 -4.59
CA LEU A 47 -6.92 -7.06 -3.38
C LEU A 47 -5.58 -7.37 -2.72
N TRP A 48 -5.19 -8.63 -2.69
CA TRP A 48 -3.90 -9.05 -2.18
C TRP A 48 -2.76 -8.47 -3.02
N THR A 49 -2.85 -8.60 -4.35
CA THR A 49 -1.89 -8.02 -5.29
C THR A 49 -1.76 -6.50 -5.10
N TYR A 50 -2.88 -5.79 -4.94
CA TYR A 50 -2.87 -4.35 -4.68
C TYR A 50 -2.14 -3.98 -3.37
N ARG A 51 -2.39 -4.74 -2.30
CA ARG A 51 -1.78 -4.49 -0.97
C ARG A 51 -0.28 -4.78 -0.97
N THR A 52 0.17 -5.72 -1.75
CA THR A 52 1.58 -6.18 -1.79
C THR A 52 2.42 -5.45 -2.82
N ALA A 53 1.78 -4.80 -3.81
CA ALA A 53 2.47 -4.05 -4.85
C ALA A 53 3.22 -2.84 -4.27
N TYR A 54 4.44 -2.62 -4.74
CA TYR A 54 5.24 -1.45 -4.40
C TYR A 54 4.57 -0.17 -4.91
N LYS A 55 4.53 0.85 -4.08
CA LYS A 55 4.03 2.19 -4.42
C LYS A 55 5.16 3.20 -4.36
N THR A 56 5.37 3.92 -5.45
CA THR A 56 6.48 4.87 -5.60
C THR A 56 6.41 6.04 -4.63
N ILE A 57 5.22 6.55 -4.33
CA ILE A 57 5.05 7.72 -3.44
C ILE A 57 5.45 7.40 -2.00
N PRO A 58 4.90 6.37 -1.33
CA PRO A 58 5.34 5.98 0.00
C PRO A 58 6.69 5.25 0.02
N GLY A 59 7.22 4.82 -1.14
CA GLY A 59 8.47 4.06 -1.22
C GLY A 59 8.38 2.62 -0.69
N MET A 60 7.18 2.11 -0.50
CA MET A 60 6.95 0.75 -0.01
C MET A 60 5.56 0.23 -0.39
N SER A 61 5.30 -1.06 -0.11
CA SER A 61 3.95 -1.61 -0.29
C SER A 61 3.00 -1.17 0.82
N PRO A 62 1.69 -1.02 0.54
CA PRO A 62 0.67 -0.76 1.56
C PRO A 62 0.67 -1.79 2.70
N TYR A 63 0.94 -3.04 2.38
CA TYR A 63 1.04 -4.12 3.36
C TYR A 63 2.17 -3.85 4.37
N ARG A 64 3.38 -3.50 3.88
CA ARG A 64 4.53 -3.22 4.73
C ARG A 64 4.29 -1.98 5.61
N LEU A 65 3.63 -0.95 5.05
CA LEU A 65 3.31 0.27 5.78
C LEU A 65 2.38 0.02 6.97
N VAL A 66 1.41 -0.90 6.83
CA VAL A 66 0.40 -1.17 7.86
C VAL A 66 0.89 -2.20 8.88
N TYR A 67 1.50 -3.29 8.40
CA TYR A 67 1.84 -4.44 9.23
C TYR A 67 3.30 -4.47 9.68
N GLU A 68 4.14 -3.53 9.19
CA GLU A 68 5.56 -3.43 9.53
C GLU A 68 6.35 -4.73 9.25
N LYS A 69 5.83 -5.53 8.32
CA LYS A 69 6.41 -6.82 7.92
C LYS A 69 6.58 -6.89 6.41
N THR A 70 7.61 -7.60 5.99
CA THR A 70 7.71 -8.01 4.59
C THR A 70 6.53 -8.92 4.23
N CYS A 71 5.94 -8.70 3.08
CA CYS A 71 4.85 -9.56 2.63
C CYS A 71 5.36 -10.95 2.31
N HIS A 72 4.83 -11.95 3.01
CA HIS A 72 5.04 -13.36 2.67
C HIS A 72 4.10 -13.72 1.52
N LEU A 73 4.68 -14.11 0.40
CA LEU A 73 3.93 -14.29 -0.84
C LEU A 73 3.00 -15.50 -0.86
N LEU A 74 3.22 -16.52 -0.02
CA LEU A 74 2.40 -17.74 0.00
C LEU A 74 2.61 -18.52 1.31
N VAL A 75 1.59 -19.28 1.70
CA VAL A 75 1.61 -20.21 2.83
C VAL A 75 2.80 -21.20 2.75
N GLU A 76 3.20 -21.59 1.54
CA GLU A 76 4.38 -22.44 1.30
C GLU A 76 5.71 -21.80 1.75
N LEU A 77 5.86 -20.47 1.64
CA LEU A 77 7.05 -19.78 2.12
C LEU A 77 7.07 -19.69 3.64
N GLU A 78 5.91 -19.56 4.27
CA GLU A 78 5.78 -19.60 5.72
C GLU A 78 6.18 -20.96 6.28
N TYR A 79 5.71 -22.05 5.67
CA TYR A 79 6.14 -23.40 6.03
C TYR A 79 7.63 -23.63 5.81
N LYS A 80 8.20 -23.18 4.70
CA LYS A 80 9.64 -23.27 4.44
C LYS A 80 10.46 -22.48 5.46
N ALA A 81 10.00 -21.29 5.84
CA ALA A 81 10.65 -20.48 6.88
C ALA A 81 10.58 -21.15 8.25
N TRP A 82 9.43 -21.70 8.66
CA TRP A 82 9.26 -22.46 9.88
C TRP A 82 10.16 -23.70 9.92
N TRP A 83 10.23 -24.42 8.81
CA TRP A 83 11.09 -25.59 8.68
C TRP A 83 12.57 -25.22 8.79
N ALA A 84 13.00 -24.13 8.15
CA ALA A 84 14.37 -23.62 8.22
C ALA A 84 14.74 -23.20 9.65
N ILE A 85 13.86 -22.48 10.36
CA ILE A 85 14.04 -22.10 11.76
C ILE A 85 14.22 -23.32 12.65
N LYS A 86 13.37 -24.34 12.47
CA LYS A 86 13.42 -25.60 13.22
C LYS A 86 14.68 -26.40 12.93
N LYS A 87 15.12 -26.44 11.66
CA LYS A 87 16.30 -27.21 11.23
C LYS A 87 17.61 -26.58 11.65
N LEU A 88 17.67 -25.25 11.69
CA LEU A 88 18.88 -24.48 12.00
C LEU A 88 19.09 -24.25 13.52
N ASN A 89 18.19 -24.71 14.38
CA ASN A 89 18.27 -24.56 15.84
C ASN A 89 18.64 -23.12 16.24
N ILE A 90 17.94 -22.13 15.65
CA ILE A 90 18.26 -20.71 15.80
C ILE A 90 18.11 -20.29 17.25
N ASP A 91 19.17 -19.71 17.83
CA ASP A 91 19.18 -19.15 19.17
C ASP A 91 18.16 -17.99 19.27
N LEU A 92 17.11 -18.23 20.04
CA LEU A 92 15.97 -17.31 20.19
C LEU A 92 16.37 -15.98 20.85
N SER A 93 17.46 -15.93 21.61
CA SER A 93 17.93 -14.70 22.26
C SER A 93 18.53 -13.73 21.25
N LYS A 94 19.39 -14.21 20.35
CA LYS A 94 19.96 -13.43 19.24
C LYS A 94 18.87 -13.00 18.24
N THR A 95 17.88 -13.87 18.02
CA THR A 95 16.75 -13.57 17.14
C THR A 95 15.88 -12.46 17.71
N ARG A 96 15.67 -12.39 19.03
CA ARG A 96 14.91 -11.32 19.69
C ARG A 96 15.61 -9.96 19.55
N MET A 97 16.94 -9.92 19.76
CA MET A 97 17.73 -8.68 19.64
C MET A 97 17.69 -8.17 18.18
N LYS A 98 17.88 -9.05 17.21
CA LYS A 98 17.75 -8.71 15.79
C LYS A 98 16.36 -8.20 15.45
N ARG A 99 15.32 -8.86 15.95
CA ARG A 99 13.92 -8.44 15.72
C ARG A 99 13.62 -7.06 16.29
N PHE A 100 14.20 -6.70 17.42
CA PHE A 100 14.07 -5.36 18.00
C PHE A 100 14.70 -4.29 17.11
N LEU A 101 15.90 -4.55 16.58
CA LEU A 101 16.57 -3.66 15.62
C LEU A 101 15.76 -3.54 14.31
N ASP A 102 15.27 -4.67 13.79
CA ASP A 102 14.43 -4.70 12.60
C ASP A 102 13.12 -3.90 12.78
N LEU A 103 12.54 -3.89 13.97
CA LEU A 103 11.34 -3.11 14.28
C LEU A 103 11.62 -1.60 14.30
N ASN A 104 12.75 -1.16 14.86
CA ASN A 104 13.16 0.24 14.85
C ASN A 104 13.44 0.73 13.42
N GLU A 105 14.14 -0.06 12.62
CA GLU A 105 14.38 0.23 11.21
C GLU A 105 13.06 0.33 10.40
N LEU A 106 12.10 -0.54 10.70
CA LEU A 106 10.78 -0.51 10.07
C LEU A 106 9.97 0.74 10.46
N GLU A 107 10.11 1.21 11.68
CA GLU A 107 9.46 2.45 12.13
C GLU A 107 10.05 3.68 11.42
N GLU A 108 11.38 3.75 11.25
CA GLU A 108 12.03 4.79 10.45
C GLU A 108 11.53 4.77 9.01
N LEU A 109 11.53 3.61 8.35
CA LEU A 109 11.03 3.45 6.98
C LEU A 109 9.56 3.85 6.84
N ARG A 110 8.76 3.60 7.85
CA ARG A 110 7.36 4.01 7.90
C ARG A 110 7.22 5.53 7.99
N ASN A 111 8.01 6.16 8.85
CA ASN A 111 8.04 7.61 8.99
C ASN A 111 8.50 8.28 7.68
N ASP A 112 9.52 7.75 7.03
CA ASP A 112 9.98 8.19 5.72
C ASP A 112 8.87 8.07 4.66
N GLY A 113 8.12 6.98 4.67
CA GLY A 113 6.97 6.78 3.79
C GLY A 113 5.88 7.86 4.00
N TYR A 114 5.60 8.25 5.22
CA TYR A 114 4.66 9.34 5.52
C TYR A 114 5.20 10.70 5.06
N ILE A 115 6.48 10.98 5.32
CA ILE A 115 7.14 12.23 4.89
C ILE A 115 7.12 12.33 3.36
N ASN A 116 7.50 11.29 2.65
CA ASN A 116 7.49 11.23 1.19
C ASN A 116 6.08 11.46 0.63
N SER A 117 5.06 10.86 1.23
CA SER A 117 3.66 11.09 0.86
C SER A 117 3.22 12.55 1.07
N LYS A 118 3.65 13.18 2.17
CA LYS A 118 3.37 14.59 2.46
C LYS A 118 4.03 15.51 1.43
N ILE A 119 5.31 15.29 1.15
CA ILE A 119 6.08 16.06 0.15
C ILE A 119 5.44 15.92 -1.24
N ALA A 120 5.03 14.72 -1.63
CA ALA A 120 4.37 14.50 -2.92
C ALA A 120 3.03 15.26 -3.02
N LYS A 121 2.23 15.26 -1.95
CA LYS A 121 0.97 16.04 -1.89
C LYS A 121 1.21 17.55 -1.99
N GLU A 122 2.22 18.07 -1.30
CA GLU A 122 2.57 19.47 -1.34
C GLU A 122 3.08 19.91 -2.74
N ARG A 123 3.85 19.04 -3.42
CA ARG A 123 4.28 19.28 -4.81
C ARG A 123 3.10 19.31 -5.76
N LEU A 124 2.19 18.36 -5.62
CA LEU A 124 0.98 18.31 -6.44
C LEU A 124 0.09 19.52 -6.22
N LYS A 125 -0.09 19.94 -4.97
CA LYS A 125 -0.83 21.16 -4.63
C LYS A 125 -0.22 22.40 -5.28
N ARG A 126 1.10 22.61 -5.12
CA ARG A 126 1.80 23.76 -5.74
C ARG A 126 1.64 23.79 -7.25
N TRP A 127 1.77 22.65 -7.89
CA TRP A 127 1.56 22.54 -9.34
C TRP A 127 0.12 22.88 -9.73
N HIS A 128 -0.86 22.35 -9.01
CA HIS A 128 -2.27 22.67 -9.22
C HIS A 128 -2.56 24.16 -9.03
N ASP A 129 -2.07 24.76 -7.95
CA ASP A 129 -2.28 26.17 -7.64
C ASP A 129 -1.68 27.09 -8.73
N GLN A 130 -0.53 26.71 -9.30
CA GLN A 130 0.06 27.41 -10.44
C GLN A 130 -0.80 27.33 -11.70
N LEU A 131 -1.49 26.22 -11.93
CA LEU A 131 -2.38 26.07 -13.07
C LEU A 131 -3.68 26.88 -12.91
N VAL A 132 -4.22 26.92 -11.70
CA VAL A 132 -5.48 27.63 -11.40
C VAL A 132 -5.27 29.15 -11.43
N SER A 133 -4.15 29.65 -10.90
CA SER A 133 -3.85 31.10 -10.91
C SER A 133 -3.68 31.70 -12.31
N ARG A 134 -3.48 30.87 -13.34
CA ARG A 134 -3.39 31.32 -14.75
C ARG A 134 -4.75 31.41 -15.46
N LYS A 135 -5.82 31.02 -14.81
CA LYS A 135 -7.18 31.15 -15.34
C LYS A 135 -7.84 32.37 -14.75
N ASP A 136 -7.55 33.56 -15.32
CA ASP A 136 -8.36 34.72 -15.08
C ASP A 136 -9.73 34.49 -15.71
N PHE A 137 -10.75 34.36 -14.89
CA PHE A 137 -12.13 34.36 -15.36
C PHE A 137 -12.41 35.81 -15.83
N GLN A 138 -12.36 36.02 -17.14
CA GLN A 138 -12.92 37.21 -17.72
C GLN A 138 -14.43 37.16 -17.53
N ASN A 139 -14.96 38.09 -16.72
CA ASN A 139 -16.39 38.37 -16.59
C ASN A 139 -16.93 38.99 -17.85
#